data_ef01a2f0384c36e1f2f94d85c7d575bd
#
_entry.id   ef01a2f0384c36e1f2f94d85c7d575bd
#
_cell.length_a   1.000
_cell.length_b   1.000
_cell.length_c   1.000
_cell.angle_alpha   90.00
_cell.angle_beta   90.00
_cell.angle_gamma   90.00
#
_symmetry.space_group_name_H-M   'P 1'
#
loop_
_entity.id
_entity.type
_entity.pdbx_description
1 polymer ?
#
loop_
_entity_poly.entity_id
_entity_poly.type
_entity_poly.pdbx_seq_one_letter_code
_entity_poly.pdbx_strand_id
1 'polypeptide(L)'
;MLALGLGLVTGGFGPAGAPTIGRIPVLVVDQDGGQFASALTDLFNADELSDLVAPELVADADTARARVADGEAAAAVIIPPGFSASFVPDMTTGALPAAVAVAVVGDPGAPIGAAVVRGIVEEFTARVDTGVAGVRLGLTALATSGAVPPSQLAAIGQQMGEQMAGDTVAAASLIRVNRVSATPGPGNDFSPLAYFAPAMALLFLMYAVTLGARTLLAERREGTLPRMLAAPVTAGQVLGGKVGGIFLGGFLQLGALILLTSLLFQLNWGNPLSVLLLVTAAALAATGWGLLIAAAAANSGQVTTLGMALTLLFGILGGSFVPLNDAWPALDLLSRITPNRWAMDGFIALANGEQAAAVFTPVAALLVMAVVLFAVAALIFRRRQGALLTA
;
A
#
# COMPACT_ATOMS: atom_id res chain seq x y z
N MET A 1 17.09 -5.99 -10.17
CA MET A 1 16.71 -5.33 -8.89
C MET A 1 15.22 -5.50 -8.57
N LEU A 2 14.28 -5.19 -9.48
CA LEU A 2 12.85 -5.43 -9.28
C LEU A 2 12.50 -6.91 -9.04
N ALA A 3 13.12 -7.84 -9.79
CA ALA A 3 12.93 -9.28 -9.63
C ALA A 3 13.43 -9.82 -8.27
N LEU A 4 14.50 -9.25 -7.71
CA LEU A 4 15.00 -9.57 -6.37
C LEU A 4 14.05 -9.09 -5.27
N GLY A 5 13.47 -7.89 -5.43
CA GLY A 5 12.46 -7.35 -4.52
C GLY A 5 11.17 -8.19 -4.52
N LEU A 6 10.68 -8.58 -5.72
CA LEU A 6 9.51 -9.44 -5.84
C LEU A 6 9.77 -10.86 -5.28
N GLY A 7 10.93 -11.45 -5.53
CA GLY A 7 11.27 -12.77 -4.99
C GLY A 7 11.37 -12.83 -3.47
N LEU A 8 11.81 -11.73 -2.82
CA LEU A 8 11.82 -11.59 -1.35
C LEU A 8 10.40 -11.54 -0.76
N VAL A 9 9.45 -10.92 -1.51
CA VAL A 9 8.06 -10.72 -1.07
C VAL A 9 7.22 -11.98 -1.17
N THR A 10 7.51 -12.79 -2.18
CA THR A 10 6.72 -13.99 -2.47
C THR A 10 7.28 -15.26 -1.82
N GLY A 11 8.32 -15.14 -0.95
CA GLY A 11 8.96 -16.30 -0.32
C GLY A 11 9.69 -17.23 -1.31
N GLY A 12 9.90 -16.78 -2.55
CA GLY A 12 10.32 -17.58 -3.68
C GLY A 12 11.83 -17.86 -3.80
N PHE A 13 12.58 -17.98 -2.69
CA PHE A 13 13.93 -18.56 -2.71
C PHE A 13 13.89 -20.05 -2.33
N GLY A 14 13.28 -20.85 -3.19
CA GLY A 14 13.50 -22.31 -3.18
C GLY A 14 14.86 -22.66 -3.82
N PRO A 15 15.41 -23.86 -3.57
CA PRO A 15 16.76 -24.26 -3.99
C PRO A 15 16.98 -24.44 -5.49
N ALA A 16 16.13 -23.94 -6.36
CA ALA A 16 16.20 -24.10 -7.80
C ALA A 16 16.09 -22.78 -8.59
N GLY A 17 16.83 -21.75 -8.20
CA GLY A 17 17.45 -20.79 -9.14
C GLY A 17 16.60 -19.93 -10.09
N ALA A 18 15.26 -19.97 -10.10
CA ALA A 18 14.42 -19.04 -10.83
C ALA A 18 13.47 -18.34 -9.85
N PRO A 19 13.28 -17.00 -9.93
CA PRO A 19 12.29 -16.31 -9.13
C PRO A 19 10.89 -16.66 -9.68
N THR A 20 10.30 -17.73 -9.18
CA THR A 20 8.88 -17.97 -9.34
C THR A 20 8.17 -17.06 -8.36
N ILE A 21 7.28 -16.21 -8.84
CA ILE A 21 6.30 -15.54 -8.01
C ILE A 21 5.52 -16.67 -7.33
N GLY A 22 5.67 -16.81 -5.99
CA GLY A 22 4.92 -17.84 -5.26
C GLY A 22 3.43 -17.59 -5.50
N ARG A 23 2.67 -18.66 -5.75
CA ARG A 23 1.22 -18.56 -5.91
C ARG A 23 0.61 -17.96 -4.66
N ILE A 24 -0.34 -17.06 -4.81
CA ILE A 24 -1.06 -16.43 -3.70
C ILE A 24 -2.01 -17.48 -3.10
N PRO A 25 -1.80 -17.94 -1.84
CA PRO A 25 -2.70 -18.90 -1.22
C PRO A 25 -4.04 -18.22 -0.91
N VAL A 26 -5.13 -18.79 -1.42
CA VAL A 26 -6.50 -18.26 -1.30
C VAL A 26 -7.43 -19.33 -0.77
N LEU A 27 -8.17 -19.04 0.29
CA LEU A 27 -9.22 -19.92 0.79
C LEU A 27 -10.56 -19.52 0.19
N VAL A 28 -11.29 -20.47 -0.37
CA VAL A 28 -12.63 -20.24 -0.93
C VAL A 28 -13.65 -21.03 -0.11
N VAL A 29 -14.64 -20.33 0.42
CA VAL A 29 -15.74 -20.88 1.19
C VAL A 29 -17.03 -20.64 0.43
N ASP A 30 -17.60 -21.68 -0.15
CA ASP A 30 -18.89 -21.62 -0.82
C ASP A 30 -19.99 -22.11 0.13
N GLN A 31 -20.82 -21.18 0.61
CA GLN A 31 -21.99 -21.47 1.45
C GLN A 31 -23.30 -21.39 0.64
N ASP A 32 -23.24 -21.03 -0.64
CA ASP A 32 -24.39 -20.85 -1.50
C ASP A 32 -24.69 -22.09 -2.36
N GLY A 33 -23.62 -22.73 -2.90
CA GLY A 33 -23.73 -23.89 -3.77
C GLY A 33 -24.48 -23.63 -5.09
N GLY A 34 -24.76 -22.37 -5.40
CA GLY A 34 -25.50 -22.00 -6.60
C GLY A 34 -24.59 -21.78 -7.81
N GLN A 35 -25.21 -21.55 -8.97
CA GLN A 35 -24.50 -21.44 -10.26
C GLN A 35 -23.43 -20.34 -10.29
N PHE A 36 -23.71 -19.16 -9.74
CA PHE A 36 -22.74 -18.05 -9.73
C PHE A 36 -21.66 -18.25 -8.67
N ALA A 37 -21.97 -18.95 -7.57
CA ALA A 37 -20.96 -19.33 -6.57
C ALA A 37 -19.98 -20.35 -7.15
N SER A 38 -20.51 -21.37 -7.86
CA SER A 38 -19.67 -22.35 -8.58
C SER A 38 -18.81 -21.66 -9.64
N ALA A 39 -19.38 -20.75 -10.43
CA ALA A 39 -18.63 -20.00 -11.46
C ALA A 39 -17.50 -19.15 -10.86
N LEU A 40 -17.68 -18.53 -9.69
CA LEU A 40 -16.62 -17.81 -8.98
C LEU A 40 -15.53 -18.77 -8.46
N THR A 41 -15.94 -19.94 -7.96
CA THR A 41 -15.00 -20.98 -7.51
C THR A 41 -14.20 -21.53 -8.68
N ASP A 42 -14.84 -21.80 -9.81
CA ASP A 42 -14.21 -22.27 -11.05
C ASP A 42 -13.26 -21.25 -11.63
N LEU A 43 -13.56 -19.95 -11.51
CA LEU A 43 -12.64 -18.87 -11.91
C LEU A 43 -11.32 -18.94 -11.16
N PHE A 44 -11.34 -19.17 -9.85
CA PHE A 44 -10.10 -19.33 -9.08
C PHE A 44 -9.30 -20.57 -9.46
N ASN A 45 -9.98 -21.61 -9.98
CA ASN A 45 -9.36 -22.85 -10.46
C ASN A 45 -9.00 -22.82 -11.95
N ALA A 46 -9.28 -21.71 -12.66
CA ALA A 46 -9.03 -21.59 -14.08
C ALA A 46 -7.51 -21.59 -14.40
N ASP A 47 -7.14 -22.16 -15.55
CA ASP A 47 -5.75 -22.28 -15.99
C ASP A 47 -5.06 -20.93 -16.07
N GLU A 48 -5.78 -19.87 -16.45
CA GLU A 48 -5.25 -18.50 -16.54
C GLU A 48 -4.80 -17.92 -15.19
N LEU A 49 -5.40 -18.35 -14.09
CA LEU A 49 -5.06 -17.93 -12.74
C LEU A 49 -4.15 -18.92 -12.01
N SER A 50 -3.92 -20.10 -12.55
CA SER A 50 -3.18 -21.20 -11.92
C SER A 50 -1.72 -20.84 -11.55
N ASP A 51 -1.10 -19.91 -12.29
CA ASP A 51 0.24 -19.41 -12.00
C ASP A 51 0.24 -18.26 -10.96
N LEU A 52 -0.91 -17.63 -10.71
CA LEU A 52 -1.04 -16.47 -9.85
C LEU A 52 -1.60 -16.83 -8.46
N VAL A 53 -2.62 -17.70 -8.41
CA VAL A 53 -3.33 -18.08 -7.17
C VAL A 53 -3.26 -19.57 -6.93
N ALA A 54 -3.27 -19.95 -5.65
CA ALA A 54 -3.39 -21.34 -5.19
C ALA A 54 -4.67 -21.46 -4.37
N PRO A 55 -5.85 -21.73 -4.99
CA PRO A 55 -7.10 -21.83 -4.30
C PRO A 55 -7.21 -23.14 -3.50
N GLU A 56 -7.74 -23.03 -2.27
CA GLU A 56 -8.11 -24.16 -1.42
C GLU A 56 -9.55 -24.00 -0.98
N LEU A 57 -10.39 -25.03 -1.21
CA LEU A 57 -11.78 -25.05 -0.75
C LEU A 57 -11.84 -25.40 0.73
N VAL A 58 -12.50 -24.55 1.52
CA VAL A 58 -12.72 -24.73 2.96
C VAL A 58 -14.22 -24.72 3.24
N ALA A 59 -14.67 -25.67 4.07
CA ALA A 59 -16.09 -25.83 4.33
C ALA A 59 -16.70 -24.77 5.26
N ASP A 60 -15.87 -24.18 6.15
CA ASP A 60 -16.32 -23.28 7.20
C ASP A 60 -15.65 -21.91 7.15
N ALA A 61 -16.49 -20.87 7.26
CA ALA A 61 -16.05 -19.49 7.17
C ALA A 61 -15.18 -19.04 8.37
N ASP A 62 -15.45 -19.56 9.57
CA ASP A 62 -14.71 -19.19 10.76
C ASP A 62 -13.32 -19.84 10.75
N THR A 63 -13.23 -21.08 10.27
CA THR A 63 -11.95 -21.76 10.01
C THR A 63 -11.12 -20.99 8.97
N ALA A 64 -11.74 -20.53 7.89
CA ALA A 64 -11.05 -19.75 6.87
C ALA A 64 -10.53 -18.41 7.42
N ARG A 65 -11.33 -17.72 8.25
CA ARG A 65 -10.90 -16.47 8.92
C ARG A 65 -9.73 -16.71 9.87
N ALA A 66 -9.77 -17.78 10.66
CA ALA A 66 -8.69 -18.12 11.58
C ALA A 66 -7.37 -18.39 10.83
N ARG A 67 -7.41 -19.20 9.76
CA ARG A 67 -6.22 -19.51 8.95
C ARG A 67 -5.64 -18.28 8.25
N VAL A 68 -6.48 -17.33 7.82
CA VAL A 68 -6.00 -16.05 7.29
C VAL A 68 -5.37 -15.20 8.40
N ALA A 69 -5.96 -15.18 9.61
CA ALA A 69 -5.39 -14.46 10.76
C ALA A 69 -4.05 -15.03 11.22
N ASP A 70 -3.87 -16.36 11.06
CA ASP A 70 -2.62 -17.07 11.37
C ASP A 70 -1.57 -16.95 10.24
N GLY A 71 -1.87 -16.24 9.14
CA GLY A 71 -0.96 -16.02 8.02
C GLY A 71 -0.79 -17.22 7.08
N GLU A 72 -1.66 -18.25 7.17
CA GLU A 72 -1.60 -19.44 6.30
C GLU A 72 -2.08 -19.14 4.87
N ALA A 73 -2.92 -18.11 4.69
CA ALA A 73 -3.44 -17.69 3.40
C ALA A 73 -3.49 -16.17 3.28
N ALA A 74 -3.25 -15.65 2.08
CA ALA A 74 -3.28 -14.22 1.80
C ALA A 74 -4.69 -13.62 1.87
N ALA A 75 -5.70 -14.42 1.53
CA ALA A 75 -7.11 -14.01 1.65
C ALA A 75 -8.05 -15.23 1.70
N ALA A 76 -9.24 -15.01 2.28
CA ALA A 76 -10.38 -15.92 2.17
C ALA A 76 -11.54 -15.21 1.47
N VAL A 77 -12.13 -15.88 0.49
CA VAL A 77 -13.34 -15.46 -0.23
C VAL A 77 -14.51 -16.27 0.33
N ILE A 78 -15.43 -15.59 1.00
CA ILE A 78 -16.60 -16.22 1.62
C ILE A 78 -17.84 -15.83 0.81
N ILE A 79 -18.44 -16.81 0.16
CA ILE A 79 -19.64 -16.66 -0.64
C ILE A 79 -20.84 -17.04 0.25
N PRO A 80 -21.66 -16.08 0.70
CA PRO A 80 -22.73 -16.35 1.63
C PRO A 80 -23.93 -16.99 0.94
N PRO A 81 -24.82 -17.67 1.69
CA PRO A 81 -26.05 -18.25 1.14
C PRO A 81 -26.95 -17.17 0.52
N GLY A 82 -27.59 -17.51 -0.60
CA GLY A 82 -28.44 -16.60 -1.36
C GLY A 82 -27.69 -15.73 -2.38
N PHE A 83 -26.37 -15.89 -2.50
CA PHE A 83 -25.57 -15.15 -3.48
C PHE A 83 -26.08 -15.37 -4.90
N SER A 84 -26.18 -16.59 -5.38
CA SER A 84 -26.67 -16.89 -6.72
C SER A 84 -28.13 -16.49 -6.92
N ALA A 85 -28.96 -16.62 -5.88
CA ALA A 85 -30.35 -16.21 -5.94
C ALA A 85 -30.53 -14.68 -6.08
N SER A 86 -29.58 -13.89 -5.59
CA SER A 86 -29.63 -12.42 -5.68
C SER A 86 -29.57 -11.88 -7.11
N PHE A 87 -29.10 -12.69 -8.06
CA PHE A 87 -29.04 -12.35 -9.48
C PHE A 87 -30.27 -12.77 -10.27
N VAL A 88 -31.12 -13.62 -9.71
CA VAL A 88 -32.32 -14.12 -10.39
C VAL A 88 -33.51 -13.23 -10.02
N PRO A 89 -34.10 -12.48 -10.98
CA PRO A 89 -35.28 -11.67 -10.71
C PRO A 89 -36.46 -12.53 -10.30
N ASP A 90 -37.25 -12.07 -9.32
CA ASP A 90 -38.54 -12.66 -9.02
C ASP A 90 -39.44 -12.57 -10.26
N MET A 91 -39.80 -13.71 -10.81
CA MET A 91 -40.60 -13.84 -12.04
C MET A 91 -42.02 -13.29 -11.90
N THR A 92 -42.50 -13.10 -10.66
CA THR A 92 -43.86 -12.60 -10.39
C THR A 92 -43.87 -11.07 -10.27
N THR A 93 -42.85 -10.48 -9.69
CA THR A 93 -42.79 -9.04 -9.41
C THR A 93 -41.80 -8.30 -10.29
N GLY A 94 -40.91 -9.01 -10.98
CA GLY A 94 -39.78 -8.43 -11.74
C GLY A 94 -38.73 -7.75 -10.84
N ALA A 95 -38.87 -7.84 -9.52
CA ALA A 95 -37.96 -7.24 -8.56
C ALA A 95 -36.72 -8.14 -8.38
N LEU A 96 -35.55 -7.50 -8.23
CA LEU A 96 -34.35 -8.22 -7.79
C LEU A 96 -34.42 -8.43 -6.28
N PRO A 97 -34.00 -9.61 -5.78
CA PRO A 97 -33.78 -9.80 -4.36
C PRO A 97 -32.75 -8.80 -3.79
N ALA A 98 -32.68 -8.73 -2.46
CA ALA A 98 -31.68 -7.89 -1.81
C ALA A 98 -30.27 -8.32 -2.24
N ALA A 99 -29.41 -7.35 -2.53
CA ALA A 99 -28.02 -7.61 -2.89
C ALA A 99 -27.30 -8.35 -1.77
N VAL A 100 -26.63 -9.45 -2.12
CA VAL A 100 -25.84 -10.27 -1.20
C VAL A 100 -24.36 -9.99 -1.42
N ALA A 101 -23.65 -9.63 -0.36
CA ALA A 101 -22.24 -9.24 -0.45
C ALA A 101 -21.31 -10.46 -0.25
N VAL A 102 -20.39 -10.68 -1.20
CA VAL A 102 -19.26 -11.60 -1.02
C VAL A 102 -18.26 -10.94 -0.06
N ALA A 103 -17.85 -11.67 0.97
CA ALA A 103 -16.86 -11.20 1.92
C ALA A 103 -15.44 -11.65 1.49
N VAL A 104 -14.54 -10.71 1.29
CA VAL A 104 -13.12 -10.99 1.08
C VAL A 104 -12.36 -10.60 2.36
N VAL A 105 -11.88 -11.62 3.07
CA VAL A 105 -11.09 -11.46 4.31
C VAL A 105 -9.63 -11.49 3.92
N GLY A 106 -8.90 -10.41 4.12
CA GLY A 106 -7.47 -10.29 3.77
C GLY A 106 -6.56 -10.46 4.99
N ASP A 107 -5.39 -11.05 4.77
CA ASP A 107 -4.30 -11.05 5.74
C ASP A 107 -3.59 -9.69 5.71
N PRO A 108 -3.50 -8.97 6.86
CA PRO A 108 -2.71 -7.76 6.96
C PRO A 108 -1.22 -7.98 6.63
N GLY A 109 -0.71 -9.20 6.83
CA GLY A 109 0.66 -9.60 6.50
C GLY A 109 0.90 -9.79 5.01
N ALA A 110 -0.13 -10.08 4.20
CA ALA A 110 -0.06 -10.28 2.76
C ALA A 110 -0.94 -9.30 1.95
N PRO A 111 -0.80 -7.99 2.13
CA PRO A 111 -1.75 -6.99 1.61
C PRO A 111 -1.84 -6.97 0.09
N ILE A 112 -0.75 -7.29 -0.61
CA ILE A 112 -0.74 -7.35 -2.09
C ILE A 112 -1.54 -8.57 -2.56
N GLY A 113 -1.35 -9.73 -1.93
CA GLY A 113 -2.12 -10.93 -2.23
C GLY A 113 -3.61 -10.71 -1.99
N ALA A 114 -3.98 -10.15 -0.84
CA ALA A 114 -5.36 -9.82 -0.52
C ALA A 114 -5.99 -8.82 -1.52
N ALA A 115 -5.21 -7.81 -1.99
CA ALA A 115 -5.67 -6.85 -2.98
C ALA A 115 -5.90 -7.49 -4.36
N VAL A 116 -5.03 -8.41 -4.78
CA VAL A 116 -5.18 -9.18 -6.03
C VAL A 116 -6.44 -10.03 -5.98
N VAL A 117 -6.64 -10.80 -4.89
CA VAL A 117 -7.83 -11.66 -4.72
C VAL A 117 -9.10 -10.81 -4.74
N ARG A 118 -9.10 -9.67 -4.06
CA ARG A 118 -10.22 -8.73 -4.09
C ARG A 118 -10.50 -8.23 -5.50
N GLY A 119 -9.47 -7.82 -6.24
CA GLY A 119 -9.60 -7.37 -7.62
C GLY A 119 -10.24 -8.43 -8.54
N ILE A 120 -9.88 -9.71 -8.35
CA ILE A 120 -10.50 -10.83 -9.08
C ILE A 120 -11.99 -10.95 -8.74
N VAL A 121 -12.36 -10.88 -7.46
CA VAL A 121 -13.75 -10.95 -7.02
C VAL A 121 -14.56 -9.74 -7.50
N GLU A 122 -13.99 -8.52 -7.42
CA GLU A 122 -14.63 -7.30 -7.91
C GLU A 122 -14.86 -7.34 -9.42
N GLU A 123 -13.87 -7.79 -10.17
CA GLU A 123 -13.99 -7.95 -11.63
C GLU A 123 -15.06 -8.99 -12.00
N PHE A 124 -15.06 -10.14 -11.32
CA PHE A 124 -16.09 -11.17 -11.52
C PHE A 124 -17.49 -10.64 -11.24
N THR A 125 -17.66 -9.97 -10.08
CA THR A 125 -18.97 -9.43 -9.69
C THR A 125 -19.45 -8.34 -10.63
N ALA A 126 -18.55 -7.44 -11.06
CA ALA A 126 -18.88 -6.43 -12.06
C ALA A 126 -19.31 -7.06 -13.40
N ARG A 127 -18.69 -8.16 -13.78
CA ARG A 127 -19.05 -8.91 -14.99
C ARG A 127 -20.44 -9.53 -14.88
N VAL A 128 -20.74 -10.20 -13.78
CA VAL A 128 -22.06 -10.80 -13.54
C VAL A 128 -23.14 -9.73 -13.50
N ASP A 129 -22.95 -8.63 -12.78
CA ASP A 129 -23.89 -7.51 -12.69
C ASP A 129 -24.27 -6.96 -14.05
N THR A 130 -23.30 -6.81 -14.90
CA THR A 130 -23.53 -6.33 -16.27
C THR A 130 -24.36 -7.29 -17.10
N GLY A 131 -23.99 -8.51 -16.97
CA GLY A 131 -24.68 -9.51 -17.67
C GLY A 131 -26.17 -9.54 -17.29
N VAL A 132 -26.47 -9.57 -16.00
CA VAL A 132 -27.84 -9.53 -15.48
C VAL A 132 -28.59 -8.28 -15.96
N ALA A 133 -27.95 -7.10 -15.98
CA ALA A 133 -28.55 -5.87 -16.51
C ALA A 133 -28.89 -5.99 -18.02
N GLY A 134 -28.00 -6.60 -18.80
CA GLY A 134 -28.22 -6.86 -20.23
C GLY A 134 -29.41 -7.76 -20.50
N VAL A 135 -29.51 -8.90 -19.77
CA VAL A 135 -30.66 -9.81 -19.85
C VAL A 135 -31.96 -9.08 -19.50
N ARG A 136 -31.96 -8.31 -18.43
CA ARG A 136 -33.12 -7.58 -17.97
C ARG A 136 -33.62 -6.59 -19.00
N LEU A 137 -32.73 -5.82 -19.61
CA LEU A 137 -33.08 -4.88 -20.69
C LEU A 137 -33.62 -5.64 -21.92
N GLY A 138 -32.99 -6.76 -22.29
CA GLY A 138 -33.44 -7.62 -23.38
C GLY A 138 -34.84 -8.21 -23.11
N LEU A 139 -35.09 -8.77 -21.93
CA LEU A 139 -36.41 -9.30 -21.55
C LEU A 139 -37.47 -8.22 -21.47
N THR A 140 -37.15 -7.03 -20.97
CA THR A 140 -38.10 -5.89 -20.95
C THR A 140 -38.45 -5.44 -22.37
N ALA A 141 -37.46 -5.37 -23.24
CA ALA A 141 -37.69 -5.03 -24.66
C ALA A 141 -38.53 -6.10 -25.37
N LEU A 142 -38.29 -7.36 -25.13
CA LEU A 142 -39.10 -8.48 -25.66
C LEU A 142 -40.53 -8.46 -25.12
N ALA A 143 -40.69 -8.21 -23.82
CA ALA A 143 -42.01 -8.12 -23.19
C ALA A 143 -42.84 -6.91 -23.75
N THR A 144 -42.17 -5.77 -23.94
CA THR A 144 -42.86 -4.55 -24.49
C THR A 144 -43.11 -4.61 -25.98
N SER A 145 -42.33 -5.39 -26.73
CA SER A 145 -42.53 -5.55 -28.19
C SER A 145 -43.72 -6.47 -28.54
N GLY A 146 -44.24 -7.24 -27.57
CA GLY A 146 -45.28 -8.25 -27.80
C GLY A 146 -44.85 -9.42 -28.71
N ALA A 147 -43.57 -9.52 -29.03
CA ALA A 147 -43.04 -10.53 -29.93
C ALA A 147 -43.01 -11.95 -29.32
N VAL A 148 -43.06 -12.05 -27.98
CA VAL A 148 -42.94 -13.30 -27.22
C VAL A 148 -44.07 -13.39 -26.18
N PRO A 149 -44.80 -14.51 -26.11
CA PRO A 149 -45.82 -14.73 -25.06
C PRO A 149 -45.19 -14.70 -23.65
N PRO A 150 -45.87 -14.15 -22.65
CA PRO A 150 -45.33 -14.06 -21.26
C PRO A 150 -44.88 -15.40 -20.69
N SER A 151 -45.50 -16.50 -21.10
CA SER A 151 -45.12 -17.86 -20.68
C SER A 151 -43.76 -18.35 -21.20
N GLN A 152 -43.21 -17.75 -22.23
CA GLN A 152 -41.91 -18.09 -22.80
C GLN A 152 -40.79 -17.16 -22.31
N LEU A 153 -41.12 -15.98 -21.77
CA LEU A 153 -40.12 -15.03 -21.25
C LEU A 153 -39.30 -15.62 -20.10
N ALA A 154 -39.93 -16.44 -19.26
CA ALA A 154 -39.27 -17.11 -18.17
C ALA A 154 -38.22 -18.12 -18.64
N ALA A 155 -38.55 -18.94 -19.65
CA ALA A 155 -37.61 -19.91 -20.22
C ALA A 155 -36.45 -19.23 -20.96
N ILE A 156 -36.73 -18.13 -21.69
CA ILE A 156 -35.71 -17.34 -22.36
C ILE A 156 -34.78 -16.67 -21.32
N GLY A 157 -35.32 -16.14 -20.23
CA GLY A 157 -34.57 -15.54 -19.15
C GLY A 157 -33.62 -16.54 -18.47
N GLN A 158 -34.09 -17.77 -18.22
CA GLN A 158 -33.27 -18.85 -17.68
C GLN A 158 -32.16 -19.28 -18.64
N GLN A 159 -32.47 -19.49 -19.92
CA GLN A 159 -31.48 -19.83 -20.95
C GLN A 159 -30.43 -18.75 -21.16
N MET A 160 -30.84 -17.46 -21.13
CA MET A 160 -29.91 -16.34 -21.19
C MET A 160 -29.04 -16.25 -19.93
N GLY A 161 -29.60 -16.52 -18.75
CA GLY A 161 -28.83 -16.59 -17.49
C GLY A 161 -27.77 -17.68 -17.50
N GLU A 162 -28.12 -18.87 -18.01
CA GLU A 162 -27.18 -19.98 -18.15
C GLU A 162 -26.06 -19.72 -19.16
N GLN A 163 -26.38 -19.05 -20.29
CA GLN A 163 -25.36 -18.65 -21.27
C GLN A 163 -24.44 -17.55 -20.76
N MET A 164 -24.95 -16.68 -19.89
CA MET A 164 -24.18 -15.56 -19.35
C MET A 164 -23.22 -15.94 -18.21
N ALA A 165 -23.42 -17.07 -17.54
CA ALA A 165 -22.42 -17.64 -16.66
C ALA A 165 -21.10 -17.95 -17.40
N GLY A 166 -21.15 -17.97 -18.75
CA GLY A 166 -20.01 -18.21 -19.64
C GLY A 166 -19.45 -17.01 -20.40
N ASP A 167 -20.22 -15.89 -20.57
CA ASP A 167 -19.79 -14.74 -21.40
C ASP A 167 -19.98 -13.39 -20.71
N THR A 168 -19.01 -12.49 -20.84
CA THR A 168 -18.85 -11.23 -20.07
C THR A 168 -19.08 -9.97 -20.87
N VAL A 169 -19.96 -9.05 -20.43
CA VAL A 169 -19.98 -7.61 -20.84
C VAL A 169 -20.64 -6.69 -19.79
N ALA A 170 -20.13 -5.49 -19.66
CA ALA A 170 -20.25 -4.49 -18.59
C ALA A 170 -21.53 -3.63 -18.42
N ALA A 171 -22.09 -3.43 -17.22
CA ALA A 171 -22.82 -2.26 -16.67
C ALA A 171 -23.17 -2.33 -15.16
N ALA A 172 -23.31 -1.21 -14.52
CA ALA A 172 -23.68 -0.80 -13.15
C ALA A 172 -23.76 -1.86 -12.02
N SER A 173 -22.91 -1.72 -11.02
CA SER A 173 -22.73 -2.68 -9.92
C SER A 173 -23.92 -2.75 -8.95
N LEU A 174 -24.58 -3.90 -8.90
CA LEU A 174 -25.60 -4.27 -7.91
C LEU A 174 -25.01 -5.03 -6.72
N ILE A 175 -23.72 -5.48 -6.82
CA ILE A 175 -23.04 -6.24 -5.78
C ILE A 175 -22.12 -5.33 -5.00
N ARG A 176 -22.20 -5.42 -3.68
CA ARG A 176 -21.22 -4.80 -2.79
C ARG A 176 -20.26 -5.89 -2.32
N VAL A 177 -19.01 -5.79 -2.71
CA VAL A 177 -17.94 -6.56 -2.07
C VAL A 177 -17.75 -5.97 -0.68
N ASN A 178 -18.13 -6.73 0.34
CA ASN A 178 -17.96 -6.29 1.72
C ASN A 178 -16.54 -6.64 2.17
N ARG A 179 -15.83 -5.61 2.58
CA ARG A 179 -14.47 -5.74 3.10
C ARG A 179 -14.54 -6.14 4.56
N VAL A 180 -14.08 -7.34 4.87
CA VAL A 180 -14.00 -7.83 6.24
C VAL A 180 -12.54 -8.11 6.56
N SER A 181 -12.01 -7.43 7.57
CA SER A 181 -10.66 -7.74 8.09
C SER A 181 -10.71 -8.99 8.96
N ALA A 182 -9.69 -9.84 8.85
CA ALA A 182 -9.56 -11.03 9.69
C ALA A 182 -9.45 -10.68 11.18
N THR A 183 -8.89 -9.50 11.49
CA THR A 183 -8.80 -8.98 12.85
C THR A 183 -9.87 -7.91 13.07
N PRO A 184 -10.71 -7.98 14.13
CA PRO A 184 -11.69 -6.95 14.44
C PRO A 184 -10.97 -5.63 14.80
N GLY A 185 -11.02 -4.67 13.89
CA GLY A 185 -10.50 -3.32 14.09
C GLY A 185 -11.18 -2.35 13.12
N PRO A 186 -11.36 -1.06 13.46
CA PRO A 186 -11.98 -0.12 12.55
C PRO A 186 -11.07 0.08 11.32
N GLY A 187 -11.50 -0.42 10.16
CA GLY A 187 -11.05 0.08 8.86
C GLY A 187 -9.75 -0.47 8.29
N ASN A 188 -9.36 -1.73 8.57
CA ASN A 188 -8.14 -2.32 8.00
C ASN A 188 -8.31 -2.77 6.54
N ASP A 189 -8.79 -1.86 5.69
CA ASP A 189 -8.76 -2.07 4.25
C ASP A 189 -7.39 -1.66 3.70
N PHE A 190 -6.57 -2.64 3.29
CA PHE A 190 -5.36 -2.31 2.57
C PHE A 190 -5.74 -1.55 1.28
N SER A 191 -5.45 -0.26 1.28
CA SER A 191 -5.49 0.55 0.08
C SER A 191 -4.06 0.60 -0.49
N PRO A 192 -3.80 0.03 -1.67
CA PRO A 192 -2.49 0.15 -2.30
C PRO A 192 -2.03 1.60 -2.38
N LEU A 193 -2.94 2.51 -2.66
CA LEU A 193 -2.64 3.93 -2.74
C LEU A 193 -2.28 4.52 -1.38
N ALA A 194 -2.98 4.15 -0.29
CA ALA A 194 -2.68 4.59 1.06
C ALA A 194 -1.31 4.07 1.55
N TYR A 195 -0.84 2.95 1.00
CA TYR A 195 0.50 2.42 1.25
C TYR A 195 1.57 3.08 0.38
N PHE A 196 1.39 3.06 -0.95
CA PHE A 196 2.43 3.52 -1.88
C PHE A 196 2.58 5.04 -1.93
N ALA A 197 1.53 5.81 -1.61
CA ALA A 197 1.64 7.27 -1.60
C ALA A 197 2.65 7.79 -0.57
N PRO A 198 2.57 7.45 0.74
CA PRO A 198 3.58 7.86 1.71
C PRO A 198 4.93 7.18 1.45
N ALA A 199 4.95 5.93 0.96
CA ALA A 199 6.17 5.22 0.61
C ALA A 199 7.02 5.99 -0.43
N MET A 200 6.38 6.40 -1.52
CA MET A 200 7.04 7.21 -2.56
C MET A 200 7.40 8.60 -2.04
N ALA A 201 6.51 9.23 -1.25
CA ALA A 201 6.78 10.54 -0.66
C ALA A 201 8.02 10.53 0.23
N LEU A 202 8.23 9.47 1.02
CA LEU A 202 9.42 9.27 1.86
C LEU A 202 10.69 9.03 1.04
N LEU A 203 10.62 8.27 -0.06
CA LEU A 203 11.74 8.10 -0.98
C LEU A 203 12.15 9.45 -1.60
N PHE A 204 11.18 10.23 -2.07
CA PHE A 204 11.45 11.57 -2.59
C PHE A 204 11.96 12.52 -1.52
N LEU A 205 11.50 12.41 -0.26
CA LEU A 205 12.03 13.17 0.87
C LEU A 205 13.53 12.90 1.07
N MET A 206 13.93 11.63 1.11
CA MET A 206 15.33 11.23 1.26
C MET A 206 16.19 11.74 0.10
N TYR A 207 15.67 11.69 -1.11
CA TYR A 207 16.33 12.21 -2.29
C TYR A 207 16.50 13.74 -2.22
N ALA A 208 15.46 14.49 -1.89
CA ALA A 208 15.50 15.95 -1.77
C ALA A 208 16.46 16.43 -0.68
N VAL A 209 16.44 15.76 0.49
CA VAL A 209 17.38 16.05 1.57
C VAL A 209 18.83 15.76 1.15
N THR A 210 19.09 14.70 0.40
CA THR A 210 20.40 14.39 -0.16
C THR A 210 20.89 15.49 -1.09
N LEU A 211 20.03 15.99 -1.98
CA LEU A 211 20.36 17.11 -2.87
C LEU A 211 20.66 18.37 -2.07
N GLY A 212 19.84 18.69 -1.05
CA GLY A 212 20.08 19.78 -0.13
C GLY A 212 21.40 19.66 0.62
N ALA A 213 21.71 18.48 1.15
CA ALA A 213 22.95 18.20 1.87
C ALA A 213 24.20 18.33 0.97
N ARG A 214 24.08 17.98 -0.32
CA ARG A 214 25.14 18.17 -1.32
C ARG A 214 25.57 19.63 -1.44
N THR A 215 24.63 20.57 -1.35
CA THR A 215 24.94 22.01 -1.50
C THR A 215 25.91 22.52 -0.44
N LEU A 216 25.90 21.95 0.77
CA LEU A 216 26.82 22.29 1.86
C LEU A 216 28.30 22.11 1.44
N LEU A 217 28.60 21.01 0.73
CA LEU A 217 29.96 20.72 0.29
C LEU A 217 30.29 21.43 -1.04
N ALA A 218 29.31 21.64 -1.90
CA ALA A 218 29.50 22.38 -3.16
C ALA A 218 29.90 23.82 -2.88
N GLU A 219 29.20 24.53 -2.01
CA GLU A 219 29.47 25.91 -1.64
C GLU A 219 30.83 26.12 -0.96
N ARG A 220 31.29 25.08 -0.22
CA ARG A 220 32.66 25.11 0.32
C ARG A 220 33.71 25.10 -0.79
N ARG A 221 33.49 24.34 -1.87
CA ARG A 221 34.41 24.27 -3.03
C ARG A 221 34.35 25.50 -3.90
N GLU A 222 33.16 26.07 -4.07
CA GLU A 222 32.93 27.27 -4.88
C GLU A 222 33.37 28.58 -4.18
N GLY A 223 33.83 28.48 -2.93
CA GLY A 223 34.27 29.63 -2.15
C GLY A 223 33.16 30.59 -1.69
N THR A 224 31.89 30.17 -1.86
CA THR A 224 30.74 30.97 -1.40
C THR A 224 30.58 30.92 0.11
N LEU A 225 30.90 29.79 0.75
CA LEU A 225 30.87 29.64 2.22
C LEU A 225 31.86 30.61 2.93
N PRO A 226 33.14 30.74 2.52
CA PRO A 226 34.03 31.74 3.09
C PRO A 226 33.56 33.19 2.92
N ARG A 227 32.91 33.50 1.78
CA ARG A 227 32.35 34.85 1.56
C ARG A 227 31.18 35.14 2.51
N MET A 228 30.30 34.16 2.77
CA MET A 228 29.23 34.30 3.76
C MET A 228 29.80 34.53 5.17
N LEU A 229 30.87 33.83 5.53
CA LEU A 229 31.53 33.98 6.83
C LEU A 229 32.32 35.27 6.98
N ALA A 230 32.61 36.01 5.90
CA ALA A 230 33.17 37.35 5.94
C ALA A 230 32.14 38.43 6.34
N ALA A 231 30.83 38.13 6.29
CA ALA A 231 29.79 38.98 6.82
C ALA A 231 29.72 38.86 8.36
N PRO A 232 29.08 39.79 9.07
CA PRO A 232 28.97 39.78 10.54
C PRO A 232 27.95 38.70 11.01
N VAL A 233 28.19 37.46 10.61
CA VAL A 233 27.36 36.26 10.95
C VAL A 233 28.25 35.17 11.52
N THR A 234 27.70 34.38 12.44
CA THR A 234 28.40 33.24 13.00
C THR A 234 28.28 32.00 12.10
N ALA A 235 29.28 31.12 12.13
CA ALA A 235 29.23 29.85 11.41
C ALA A 235 27.99 29.00 11.79
N GLY A 236 27.56 29.09 13.05
CA GLY A 236 26.34 28.43 13.53
C GLY A 236 25.08 28.97 12.88
N GLN A 237 24.98 30.29 12.68
CA GLN A 237 23.83 30.87 11.98
C GLN A 237 23.78 30.46 10.50
N VAL A 238 24.92 30.46 9.82
CA VAL A 238 24.99 30.00 8.42
C VAL A 238 24.61 28.52 8.30
N LEU A 239 25.18 27.65 9.14
CA LEU A 239 24.88 26.24 9.13
C LEU A 239 23.42 25.98 9.54
N GLY A 240 22.93 26.63 10.59
CA GLY A 240 21.56 26.54 11.04
C GLY A 240 20.54 26.95 9.98
N GLY A 241 20.82 28.06 9.26
CA GLY A 241 19.97 28.49 8.15
C GLY A 241 19.90 27.46 7.01
N LYS A 242 21.05 26.84 6.67
CA LYS A 242 21.08 25.79 5.63
C LYS A 242 20.36 24.53 6.04
N VAL A 243 20.61 24.06 7.25
CA VAL A 243 19.91 22.87 7.82
C VAL A 243 18.42 23.16 7.92
N GLY A 244 18.04 24.36 8.36
CA GLY A 244 16.64 24.80 8.38
C GLY A 244 16.02 24.86 6.99
N GLY A 245 16.74 25.29 5.98
CA GLY A 245 16.31 25.28 4.58
C GLY A 245 16.09 23.88 4.03
N ILE A 246 16.99 22.92 4.31
CA ILE A 246 16.87 21.51 3.92
C ILE A 246 15.65 20.89 4.62
N PHE A 247 15.51 21.12 5.91
CA PHE A 247 14.35 20.65 6.69
C PHE A 247 13.04 21.22 6.13
N LEU A 248 12.97 22.53 5.92
CA LEU A 248 11.76 23.18 5.43
C LEU A 248 11.38 22.67 4.03
N GLY A 249 12.36 22.50 3.14
CA GLY A 249 12.16 21.92 1.82
C GLY A 249 11.58 20.50 1.90
N GLY A 250 12.17 19.64 2.71
CA GLY A 250 11.68 18.27 2.94
C GLY A 250 10.30 18.23 3.60
N PHE A 251 10.07 19.08 4.60
CA PHE A 251 8.78 19.22 5.28
C PHE A 251 7.67 19.64 4.32
N LEU A 252 7.91 20.70 3.54
CA LEU A 252 6.94 21.20 2.57
C LEU A 252 6.67 20.16 1.46
N GLN A 253 7.71 19.50 0.97
CA GLN A 253 7.56 18.44 -0.05
C GLN A 253 6.73 17.28 0.46
N LEU A 254 7.06 16.70 1.62
CA LEU A 254 6.33 15.59 2.20
C LEU A 254 4.89 16.00 2.53
N GLY A 255 4.71 17.16 3.16
CA GLY A 255 3.40 17.71 3.49
C GLY A 255 2.53 17.95 2.24
N ALA A 256 3.13 18.52 1.17
CA ALA A 256 2.42 18.74 -0.08
C ALA A 256 1.98 17.41 -0.74
N LEU A 257 2.84 16.39 -0.75
CA LEU A 257 2.50 15.07 -1.32
C LEU A 257 1.37 14.41 -0.53
N ILE A 258 1.41 14.44 0.79
CA ILE A 258 0.35 13.89 1.64
C ILE A 258 -0.96 14.69 1.47
N LEU A 259 -0.89 16.02 1.39
CA LEU A 259 -2.06 16.86 1.13
C LEU A 259 -2.66 16.60 -0.25
N LEU A 260 -1.83 16.49 -1.30
CA LEU A 260 -2.29 16.19 -2.66
C LEU A 260 -2.96 14.81 -2.73
N THR A 261 -2.43 13.80 -2.07
CA THR A 261 -3.05 12.48 -2.03
C THR A 261 -4.40 12.50 -1.33
N SER A 262 -4.55 13.30 -0.27
CA SER A 262 -5.84 13.52 0.39
C SER A 262 -6.84 14.23 -0.53
N LEU A 263 -6.41 15.27 -1.24
CA LEU A 263 -7.31 16.07 -2.09
C LEU A 263 -7.71 15.37 -3.40
N LEU A 264 -6.75 14.72 -4.07
CA LEU A 264 -6.96 14.12 -5.39
C LEU A 264 -7.60 12.73 -5.31
N PHE A 265 -7.21 11.95 -4.29
CA PHE A 265 -7.63 10.56 -4.14
C PHE A 265 -8.55 10.34 -2.94
N GLN A 266 -8.95 11.42 -2.25
CA GLN A 266 -9.83 11.41 -1.08
C GLN A 266 -9.34 10.47 0.04
N LEU A 267 -8.01 10.28 0.15
CA LEU A 267 -7.42 9.51 1.22
C LEU A 267 -7.60 10.23 2.56
N ASN A 268 -8.18 9.51 3.51
CA ASN A 268 -8.34 10.03 4.86
C ASN A 268 -7.12 9.65 5.72
N TRP A 269 -6.31 10.63 6.06
CA TRP A 269 -5.14 10.47 6.93
C TRP A 269 -5.47 10.68 8.42
N GLY A 270 -6.76 10.66 8.79
CA GLY A 270 -7.19 10.83 10.17
C GLY A 270 -6.92 12.22 10.75
N ASN A 271 -6.38 12.29 11.96
CA ASN A 271 -6.18 13.55 12.67
C ASN A 271 -5.08 14.41 12.04
N PRO A 272 -5.36 15.65 11.57
CA PRO A 272 -4.38 16.54 10.94
C PRO A 272 -3.17 16.86 11.82
N LEU A 273 -3.35 16.92 13.14
CA LEU A 273 -2.25 17.17 14.07
C LEU A 273 -1.28 15.98 14.11
N SER A 274 -1.78 14.76 14.10
CA SER A 274 -0.97 13.55 14.04
C SER A 274 -0.17 13.49 12.72
N VAL A 275 -0.80 13.84 11.61
CA VAL A 275 -0.12 13.97 10.30
C VAL A 275 0.99 15.01 10.36
N LEU A 276 0.71 16.21 10.90
CA LEU A 276 1.69 17.28 11.03
C LEU A 276 2.89 16.86 11.88
N LEU A 277 2.65 16.21 13.02
CA LEU A 277 3.71 15.70 13.89
C LEU A 277 4.56 14.65 13.20
N LEU A 278 3.93 13.70 12.48
CA LEU A 278 4.64 12.65 11.76
C LEU A 278 5.47 13.21 10.60
N VAL A 279 4.91 14.11 9.79
CA VAL A 279 5.62 14.80 8.70
C VAL A 279 6.82 15.58 9.25
N THR A 280 6.64 16.30 10.37
CA THR A 280 7.71 17.05 11.01
C THR A 280 8.83 16.13 11.49
N ALA A 281 8.50 15.06 12.21
CA ALA A 281 9.46 14.09 12.73
C ALA A 281 10.21 13.36 11.61
N ALA A 282 9.51 12.94 10.56
CA ALA A 282 10.12 12.30 9.39
C ALA A 282 11.08 13.24 8.65
N ALA A 283 10.68 14.50 8.44
CA ALA A 283 11.55 15.52 7.80
C ALA A 283 12.79 15.82 8.64
N LEU A 284 12.67 15.88 9.98
CA LEU A 284 13.81 16.06 10.89
C LEU A 284 14.78 14.87 10.82
N ALA A 285 14.27 13.64 10.90
CA ALA A 285 15.08 12.42 10.81
C ALA A 285 15.81 12.33 9.47
N ALA A 286 15.11 12.57 8.36
CA ALA A 286 15.69 12.60 7.02
C ALA A 286 16.79 13.69 6.92
N THR A 287 16.53 14.90 7.43
CA THR A 287 17.51 16.00 7.45
C THR A 287 18.74 15.61 8.26
N GLY A 288 18.57 14.94 9.40
CA GLY A 288 19.67 14.39 10.20
C GLY A 288 20.54 13.42 9.41
N TRP A 289 19.95 12.51 8.64
CA TRP A 289 20.68 11.59 7.75
C TRP A 289 21.41 12.35 6.64
N GLY A 290 20.76 13.31 5.98
CA GLY A 290 21.42 14.15 4.99
C GLY A 290 22.65 14.89 5.53
N LEU A 291 22.52 15.45 6.73
CA LEU A 291 23.61 16.14 7.42
C LEU A 291 24.74 15.19 7.80
N LEU A 292 24.42 13.99 8.28
CA LEU A 292 25.42 12.95 8.59
C LEU A 292 26.19 12.53 7.34
N ILE A 293 25.51 12.31 6.23
CA ILE A 293 26.15 12.00 4.94
C ILE A 293 27.09 13.14 4.52
N ALA A 294 26.63 14.40 4.61
CA ALA A 294 27.46 15.54 4.28
C ALA A 294 28.67 15.68 5.21
N ALA A 295 28.51 15.37 6.51
CA ALA A 295 29.59 15.38 7.48
C ALA A 295 30.64 14.28 7.22
N ALA A 296 30.20 13.11 6.76
CA ALA A 296 31.08 11.95 6.48
C ALA A 296 31.77 12.06 5.11
N ALA A 297 31.11 12.63 4.10
CA ALA A 297 31.60 12.71 2.73
C ALA A 297 32.79 13.66 2.59
N ALA A 298 33.69 13.36 1.64
CA ALA A 298 34.82 14.20 1.29
C ALA A 298 34.48 15.26 0.22
N ASN A 299 33.44 15.01 -0.59
CA ASN A 299 33.06 15.90 -1.69
C ASN A 299 31.55 15.76 -2.03
N SER A 300 31.03 16.73 -2.80
CA SER A 300 29.61 16.77 -3.18
C SER A 300 29.16 15.59 -4.04
N GLY A 301 30.04 15.01 -4.87
CA GLY A 301 29.75 13.79 -5.63
C GLY A 301 29.53 12.59 -4.71
N GLN A 302 30.39 12.44 -3.70
CA GLN A 302 30.27 11.38 -2.71
C GLN A 302 28.96 11.49 -1.88
N VAL A 303 28.53 12.73 -1.56
CA VAL A 303 27.21 12.94 -0.92
C VAL A 303 26.10 12.39 -1.79
N THR A 304 26.12 12.69 -3.09
CA THR A 304 25.10 12.20 -4.02
C THR A 304 25.08 10.67 -4.11
N THR A 305 26.25 10.05 -4.29
CA THR A 305 26.36 8.58 -4.43
C THR A 305 25.92 7.86 -3.16
N LEU A 306 26.43 8.29 -1.99
CA LEU A 306 26.05 7.68 -0.69
C LEU A 306 24.57 7.95 -0.38
N GLY A 307 24.07 9.15 -0.65
CA GLY A 307 22.68 9.48 -0.41
C GLY A 307 21.72 8.68 -1.28
N MET A 308 22.02 8.49 -2.57
CA MET A 308 21.22 7.63 -3.44
C MET A 308 21.24 6.16 -2.99
N ALA A 309 22.42 5.65 -2.65
CA ALA A 309 22.56 4.29 -2.15
C ALA A 309 21.74 4.07 -0.85
N LEU A 310 21.84 5.02 0.09
CA LEU A 310 21.06 4.96 1.33
C LEU A 310 19.56 5.15 1.11
N THR A 311 19.15 6.01 0.17
CA THR A 311 17.74 6.17 -0.20
C THR A 311 17.14 4.85 -0.68
N LEU A 312 17.84 4.13 -1.58
CA LEU A 312 17.42 2.82 -2.05
C LEU A 312 17.43 1.77 -0.93
N LEU A 313 18.50 1.74 -0.14
CA LEU A 313 18.61 0.82 1.00
C LEU A 313 17.48 1.05 2.01
N PHE A 314 17.21 2.30 2.38
CA PHE A 314 16.14 2.64 3.31
C PHE A 314 14.74 2.39 2.71
N GLY A 315 14.59 2.56 1.39
CA GLY A 315 13.36 2.19 0.69
C GLY A 315 13.07 0.69 0.77
N ILE A 316 14.10 -0.15 0.59
CA ILE A 316 13.98 -1.61 0.70
C ILE A 316 13.77 -2.03 2.16
N LEU A 317 14.70 -1.64 3.05
CA LEU A 317 14.67 -2.03 4.47
C LEU A 317 13.54 -1.36 5.25
N GLY A 318 13.10 -0.17 4.84
CA GLY A 318 12.03 0.57 5.49
C GLY A 318 10.63 0.22 4.98
N GLY A 319 10.50 -0.76 4.07
CA GLY A 319 9.21 -1.21 3.58
C GLY A 319 8.58 -0.31 2.53
N SER A 320 9.29 0.69 1.97
CA SER A 320 8.69 1.60 0.98
C SER A 320 8.38 0.94 -0.36
N PHE A 321 9.11 -0.11 -0.75
CA PHE A 321 8.85 -0.85 -1.99
C PHE A 321 7.91 -2.02 -1.78
N VAL A 322 7.99 -2.62 -0.59
CA VAL A 322 7.26 -3.85 -0.25
C VAL A 322 6.98 -3.83 1.25
N PRO A 323 5.75 -4.16 1.67
CA PRO A 323 5.44 -4.36 3.08
C PRO A 323 6.37 -5.41 3.69
N LEU A 324 7.00 -5.07 4.80
CA LEU A 324 7.89 -5.97 5.54
C LEU A 324 7.16 -6.63 6.72
N ASN A 325 5.90 -6.99 6.52
CA ASN A 325 5.13 -7.65 7.56
C ASN A 325 5.67 -9.08 7.72
N ASP A 326 5.99 -9.47 8.95
CA ASP A 326 6.47 -10.81 9.35
C ASP A 326 7.72 -11.36 8.61
N ALA A 327 8.47 -10.47 7.98
CA ALA A 327 9.82 -10.80 7.53
C ALA A 327 10.68 -11.25 8.73
N TRP A 328 11.74 -11.99 8.45
CA TRP A 328 12.65 -12.52 9.45
C TRP A 328 12.94 -11.52 10.58
N PRO A 329 12.95 -11.93 11.86
CA PRO A 329 13.15 -11.03 12.99
C PRO A 329 14.40 -10.15 12.89
N ALA A 330 15.45 -10.65 12.21
CA ALA A 330 16.66 -9.89 11.93
C ALA A 330 16.42 -8.74 10.94
N LEU A 331 15.52 -8.91 9.97
CA LEU A 331 15.20 -7.87 8.99
C LEU A 331 14.32 -6.77 9.62
N ASP A 332 13.39 -7.12 10.51
CA ASP A 332 12.62 -6.15 11.28
C ASP A 332 13.53 -5.29 12.17
N LEU A 333 14.45 -5.90 12.88
CA LEU A 333 15.43 -5.15 13.70
C LEU A 333 16.27 -4.19 12.84
N LEU A 334 16.73 -4.63 11.67
CA LEU A 334 17.53 -3.83 10.75
C LEU A 334 16.69 -2.70 10.12
N SER A 335 15.43 -2.94 9.82
CA SER A 335 14.51 -1.95 9.27
C SER A 335 14.31 -0.75 10.21
N ARG A 336 14.31 -0.97 11.52
CA ARG A 336 14.12 0.06 12.55
C ARG A 336 15.25 1.09 12.62
N ILE A 337 16.40 0.84 11.98
CA ILE A 337 17.47 1.83 11.81
C ILE A 337 17.09 2.88 10.76
N THR A 338 16.13 2.57 9.89
CA THR A 338 15.74 3.46 8.79
C THR A 338 14.61 4.41 9.22
N PRO A 339 14.64 5.69 8.79
CA PRO A 339 13.54 6.61 9.05
C PRO A 339 12.27 6.20 8.30
N ASN A 340 12.43 5.51 7.14
CA ASN A 340 11.31 5.06 6.32
C ASN A 340 10.42 4.07 7.06
N ARG A 341 10.98 3.12 7.83
CA ARG A 341 10.20 2.14 8.61
C ARG A 341 9.25 2.84 9.58
N TRP A 342 9.78 3.69 10.44
CA TRP A 342 8.99 4.40 11.44
C TRP A 342 7.95 5.34 10.82
N ALA A 343 8.33 6.04 9.74
CA ALA A 343 7.40 6.92 9.05
C ALA A 343 6.28 6.12 8.37
N MET A 344 6.59 4.98 7.73
CA MET A 344 5.60 4.08 7.14
C MET A 344 4.64 3.52 8.19
N ASP A 345 5.17 3.02 9.33
CA ASP A 345 4.33 2.53 10.43
C ASP A 345 3.33 3.61 10.89
N GLY A 346 3.80 4.86 11.02
CA GLY A 346 2.94 5.98 11.39
C GLY A 346 1.89 6.32 10.33
N PHE A 347 2.24 6.35 9.04
CA PHE A 347 1.27 6.65 7.97
C PHE A 347 0.26 5.52 7.78
N ILE A 348 0.68 4.26 7.91
CA ILE A 348 -0.22 3.10 7.85
C ILE A 348 -1.22 3.15 9.02
N ALA A 349 -0.76 3.41 10.24
CA ALA A 349 -1.65 3.57 11.40
C ALA A 349 -2.68 4.69 11.19
N LEU A 350 -2.26 5.83 10.63
CA LEU A 350 -3.17 6.93 10.29
C LEU A 350 -4.17 6.55 9.20
N ALA A 351 -3.72 5.89 8.13
CA ALA A 351 -4.58 5.45 7.03
C ALA A 351 -5.63 4.42 7.48
N ASN A 352 -5.26 3.56 8.44
CA ASN A 352 -6.14 2.58 9.05
C ASN A 352 -7.12 3.19 10.08
N GLY A 353 -7.07 4.49 10.30
CA GLY A 353 -7.96 5.16 11.26
C GLY A 353 -7.66 4.84 12.72
N GLU A 354 -6.43 4.38 13.04
CA GLU A 354 -6.03 4.11 14.41
C GLU A 354 -6.05 5.38 15.27
N GLN A 355 -6.14 5.19 16.58
CA GLN A 355 -6.14 6.31 17.52
C GLN A 355 -4.82 7.11 17.42
N ALA A 356 -4.90 8.41 17.68
CA ALA A 356 -3.73 9.30 17.66
C ALA A 356 -2.55 8.79 18.52
N ALA A 357 -2.84 7.98 19.53
CA ALA A 357 -1.83 7.34 20.38
C ALA A 357 -0.89 6.39 19.61
N ALA A 358 -1.37 5.72 18.56
CA ALA A 358 -0.55 4.79 17.75
C ALA A 358 0.61 5.49 17.02
N VAL A 359 0.46 6.79 16.73
CA VAL A 359 1.47 7.59 16.05
C VAL A 359 2.60 8.07 16.98
N PHE A 360 2.39 8.04 18.31
CA PHE A 360 3.40 8.55 19.25
C PHE A 360 4.69 7.74 19.22
N THR A 361 4.62 6.42 19.10
CA THR A 361 5.83 5.57 19.03
C THR A 361 6.66 5.86 17.78
N PRO A 362 6.10 5.87 16.55
CA PRO A 362 6.82 6.30 15.36
C PRO A 362 7.43 7.71 15.45
N VAL A 363 6.63 8.67 15.92
CA VAL A 363 7.10 10.06 16.08
C VAL A 363 8.25 10.15 17.08
N ALA A 364 8.15 9.52 18.23
CA ALA A 364 9.20 9.51 19.24
C ALA A 364 10.48 8.87 18.70
N ALA A 365 10.38 7.73 18.00
CA ALA A 365 11.53 7.06 17.39
C ALA A 365 12.22 7.95 16.34
N LEU A 366 11.45 8.62 15.47
CA LEU A 366 11.98 9.54 14.47
C LEU A 366 12.65 10.77 15.11
N LEU A 367 12.08 11.33 16.17
CA LEU A 367 12.68 12.47 16.90
C LEU A 367 13.98 12.07 17.61
N VAL A 368 14.01 10.91 18.27
CA VAL A 368 15.23 10.37 18.88
C VAL A 368 16.30 10.15 17.83
N MET A 369 15.92 9.53 16.70
CA MET A 369 16.82 9.35 15.56
C MET A 369 17.36 10.69 15.05
N ALA A 370 16.52 11.70 14.87
CA ALA A 370 16.93 13.04 14.46
C ALA A 370 17.96 13.62 15.42
N VAL A 371 17.69 13.61 16.73
CA VAL A 371 18.60 14.15 17.75
C VAL A 371 19.95 13.46 17.70
N VAL A 372 19.97 12.13 17.64
CA VAL A 372 21.21 11.32 17.57
C VAL A 372 22.01 11.67 16.30
N LEU A 373 21.31 11.71 15.14
CA LEU A 373 21.97 12.01 13.86
C LEU A 373 22.54 13.43 13.80
N PHE A 374 21.80 14.43 14.31
CA PHE A 374 22.29 15.81 14.41
C PHE A 374 23.48 15.90 15.34
N ALA A 375 23.46 15.24 16.50
CA ALA A 375 24.58 15.22 17.44
C ALA A 375 25.84 14.60 16.83
N VAL A 376 25.70 13.42 16.18
CA VAL A 376 26.80 12.73 15.52
C VAL A 376 27.38 13.57 14.38
N ALA A 377 26.50 14.13 13.52
CA ALA A 377 26.95 15.00 12.43
C ALA A 377 27.72 16.24 12.96
N ALA A 378 27.21 16.88 14.00
CA ALA A 378 27.86 18.03 14.63
C ALA A 378 29.24 17.67 15.20
N LEU A 379 29.37 16.50 15.86
CA LEU A 379 30.66 16.00 16.37
C LEU A 379 31.68 15.77 15.25
N ILE A 380 31.23 15.17 14.12
CA ILE A 380 32.11 14.93 12.96
C ILE A 380 32.55 16.27 12.35
N PHE A 381 31.64 17.22 12.19
CA PHE A 381 31.99 18.54 11.68
C PHE A 381 32.99 19.25 12.59
N ARG A 382 32.80 19.25 13.90
CA ARG A 382 33.75 19.86 14.88
C ARG A 382 35.12 19.21 14.82
N ARG A 383 35.23 17.89 14.76
CA ARG A 383 36.52 17.18 14.65
C ARG A 383 37.25 17.53 13.36
N ARG A 384 36.52 17.64 12.22
CA ARG A 384 37.14 18.04 10.94
C ARG A 384 37.59 19.49 10.91
N GLN A 385 36.89 20.40 11.60
CA GLN A 385 37.35 21.79 11.74
C GLN A 385 38.61 21.90 12.61
N GLY A 386 38.67 21.14 13.71
CA GLY A 386 39.86 21.11 14.57
C GLY A 386 41.13 20.62 13.85
N ALA A 387 40.99 19.56 13.01
CA ALA A 387 42.11 19.02 12.23
C ALA A 387 42.64 20.01 11.15
N LEU A 388 41.82 20.98 10.72
CA LEU A 388 42.25 22.01 9.75
C LEU A 388 42.92 23.21 10.40
N LEU A 389 42.82 23.37 11.73
CA LEU A 389 43.48 24.43 12.50
C LEU A 389 44.83 23.99 13.08
N THR A 390 45.11 22.65 13.04
CA THR A 390 46.35 22.04 13.54
C THR A 390 47.30 21.56 12.43
N ALA A 391 46.91 21.72 11.18
CA ALA A 391 47.73 21.48 9.98
C ALA A 391 48.09 22.78 9.29
#